data_485123133c88bce6f45c76439f6af82e
#
_entry.id   485123133c88bce6f45c76439f6af82e
#
_cell.length_a   1.000
_cell.length_b   1.000
_cell.length_c   1.000
_cell.angle_alpha   90.00
_cell.angle_beta   90.00
_cell.angle_gamma   90.00
#
_symmetry.space_group_name_H-M   'P 1'
#
loop_
_entity.id
_entity.type
_entity.pdbx_description
1 polymer ?
#
loop_
_entity_poly.entity_id
_entity_poly.type
_entity_poly.pdbx_seq_one_letter_code
_entity_poly.pdbx_strand_id
1 'polypeptide(L)'
;MKEDKEDNQSQPKISWYNSGLQQKLGDIPVPTLMLIEGANDTGKSLFAQQLTYGALRSGFKVTYITTENTVKSLISQMLSLSFDVRPYFLTKRLWIYTLHVENIEWQKGLANHLLEIIVNYLTEKCAADVVAIDSLTYMITYADEESVLTFFSNLRNICDKQRKTVVLTVHPYAFPQDLLIRVRSICDAHLTLEIKSLGERVVRVLNAFKLRGVTTGAGSVVIAFEVDPAFGVKVIPYSQTRA
;
A
#
# COMPACT_ATOMS: atom_id res chain seq x y z
N MET A 1 -20.07 -1.49 -44.12
CA MET A 1 -19.61 -2.30 -42.96
C MET A 1 -18.28 -1.73 -42.55
N LYS A 2 -18.28 -0.82 -41.55
CA LYS A 2 -17.05 -0.37 -40.89
C LYS A 2 -16.86 -1.29 -39.68
N GLU A 3 -15.79 -2.06 -39.69
CA GLU A 3 -15.36 -2.84 -38.53
C GLU A 3 -14.90 -1.85 -37.46
N ASP A 4 -15.66 -1.78 -36.36
CA ASP A 4 -15.25 -1.15 -35.12
C ASP A 4 -14.11 -2.01 -34.56
N LYS A 5 -12.87 -1.57 -34.77
CA LYS A 5 -11.73 -2.05 -34.02
C LYS A 5 -11.89 -1.54 -32.59
N GLU A 6 -12.45 -2.34 -31.70
CA GLU A 6 -12.32 -2.16 -30.26
C GLU A 6 -10.83 -2.07 -29.94
N ASP A 7 -10.41 -0.88 -29.58
CA ASP A 7 -9.08 -0.55 -29.09
C ASP A 7 -8.94 -1.21 -27.71
N ASN A 8 -8.45 -2.45 -27.69
CA ASN A 8 -8.18 -3.22 -26.48
C ASN A 8 -6.93 -2.62 -25.79
N GLN A 9 -7.02 -1.36 -25.33
CA GLN A 9 -6.00 -0.75 -24.51
C GLN A 9 -5.98 -1.49 -23.19
N SER A 10 -5.02 -2.38 -23.03
CA SER A 10 -4.79 -3.11 -21.78
C SER A 10 -4.68 -2.08 -20.63
N GLN A 11 -5.52 -2.24 -19.61
CA GLN A 11 -5.51 -1.38 -18.42
C GLN A 11 -4.07 -1.24 -17.88
N PRO A 12 -3.61 -0.01 -17.57
CA PRO A 12 -2.28 0.19 -17.02
C PRO A 12 -2.13 -0.59 -15.70
N LYS A 13 -0.96 -1.19 -15.49
CA LYS A 13 -0.68 -2.07 -14.36
C LYS A 13 0.65 -1.70 -13.71
N ILE A 14 0.73 -1.90 -12.41
CA ILE A 14 1.96 -1.78 -11.63
C ILE A 14 2.55 -3.18 -11.45
N SER A 15 3.76 -3.39 -11.95
CA SER A 15 4.53 -4.60 -11.66
C SER A 15 5.21 -4.50 -10.30
N TRP A 16 5.28 -5.61 -9.57
CA TRP A 16 6.04 -5.68 -8.33
C TRP A 16 7.56 -5.55 -8.53
N TYR A 17 8.06 -5.77 -9.75
CA TYR A 17 9.49 -5.94 -10.02
C TYR A 17 10.15 -6.95 -9.07
N ASN A 18 9.41 -7.99 -8.76
CA ASN A 18 9.79 -9.10 -7.91
C ASN A 18 9.09 -10.36 -8.46
N SER A 19 9.86 -11.27 -9.03
CA SER A 19 9.32 -12.44 -9.75
C SER A 19 8.46 -13.34 -8.85
N GLY A 20 8.84 -13.51 -7.58
CA GLY A 20 8.08 -14.31 -6.63
C GLY A 20 6.71 -13.70 -6.30
N LEU A 21 6.67 -12.39 -6.05
CA LEU A 21 5.42 -11.67 -5.83
C LEU A 21 4.57 -11.64 -7.11
N GLN A 22 5.21 -11.37 -8.26
CA GLN A 22 4.54 -11.31 -9.55
C GLN A 22 3.82 -12.62 -9.90
N GLN A 23 4.50 -13.76 -9.66
CA GLN A 23 3.92 -15.08 -9.92
C GLN A 23 2.72 -15.39 -9.01
N LYS A 24 2.73 -14.89 -7.76
CA LYS A 24 1.71 -15.20 -6.76
C LYS A 24 0.55 -14.21 -6.77
N LEU A 25 0.84 -12.92 -6.92
CA LEU A 25 -0.14 -11.84 -6.79
C LEU A 25 -0.56 -11.24 -8.14
N GLY A 26 0.22 -11.48 -9.22
CA GLY A 26 0.02 -10.77 -10.50
C GLY A 26 0.36 -9.29 -10.42
N ASP A 27 0.10 -8.56 -11.49
CA ASP A 27 0.22 -7.09 -11.53
C ASP A 27 -0.95 -6.41 -10.82
N ILE A 28 -0.70 -5.24 -10.25
CA ILE A 28 -1.73 -4.43 -9.60
C ILE A 28 -2.40 -3.53 -10.66
N PRO A 29 -3.71 -3.67 -10.88
CA PRO A 29 -4.45 -2.80 -11.79
C PRO A 29 -4.44 -1.34 -11.33
N VAL A 30 -4.43 -0.41 -12.27
CA VAL A 30 -4.60 1.03 -12.02
C VAL A 30 -5.96 1.45 -12.57
N PRO A 31 -6.84 2.06 -11.75
CA PRO A 31 -6.67 2.47 -10.35
C PRO A 31 -6.92 1.34 -9.35
N THR A 32 -6.34 1.46 -8.15
CA THR A 32 -6.59 0.55 -7.02
C THR A 32 -6.51 1.30 -5.69
N LEU A 33 -7.49 1.12 -4.81
CA LEU A 33 -7.39 1.49 -3.41
C LEU A 33 -6.97 0.24 -2.61
N MET A 34 -5.74 0.25 -2.08
CA MET A 34 -5.13 -0.89 -1.38
C MET A 34 -4.92 -0.59 0.10
N LEU A 35 -5.36 -1.51 0.97
CA LEU A 35 -5.09 -1.50 2.40
C LEU A 35 -4.13 -2.62 2.76
N ILE A 36 -3.04 -2.27 3.45
CA ILE A 36 -2.04 -3.20 3.98
C ILE A 36 -2.06 -3.13 5.50
N GLU A 37 -2.48 -4.20 6.14
CA GLU A 37 -2.60 -4.30 7.59
C GLU A 37 -1.54 -5.22 8.18
N GLY A 38 -1.12 -4.94 9.39
CA GLY A 38 -0.23 -5.83 10.14
C GLY A 38 0.31 -5.18 11.42
N ALA A 39 0.76 -6.00 12.36
CA ALA A 39 1.43 -5.55 13.56
C ALA A 39 2.82 -4.94 13.25
N ASN A 40 3.55 -4.49 14.28
CA ASN A 40 4.94 -4.04 14.12
C ASN A 40 5.79 -5.15 13.49
N ASP A 41 6.78 -4.77 12.72
CA ASP A 41 7.80 -5.66 12.12
C ASP A 41 7.28 -6.75 11.17
N THR A 42 6.00 -6.72 10.82
CA THR A 42 5.40 -7.66 9.86
C THR A 42 5.77 -7.40 8.40
N GLY A 43 6.29 -6.19 8.09
CA GLY A 43 6.73 -5.81 6.75
C GLY A 43 5.76 -4.90 5.97
N LYS A 44 4.84 -4.20 6.63
CA LYS A 44 3.91 -3.25 5.98
C LYS A 44 4.65 -2.22 5.13
N SER A 45 5.62 -1.53 5.75
CA SER A 45 6.43 -0.51 5.06
C SER A 45 7.26 -1.11 3.93
N LEU A 46 7.77 -2.35 4.09
CA LEU A 46 8.47 -3.06 3.02
C LEU A 46 7.58 -3.24 1.79
N PHE A 47 6.32 -3.65 1.97
CA PHE A 47 5.38 -3.81 0.85
C PHE A 47 4.98 -2.48 0.22
N ALA A 48 4.79 -1.42 1.02
CA ALA A 48 4.54 -0.07 0.50
C ALA A 48 5.74 0.45 -0.32
N GLN A 49 6.97 0.21 0.15
CA GLN A 49 8.22 0.56 -0.54
C GLN A 49 8.43 -0.29 -1.81
N GLN A 50 8.15 -1.59 -1.76
CA GLN A 50 8.22 -2.49 -2.92
C GLN A 50 7.24 -2.04 -4.03
N LEU A 51 6.00 -1.70 -3.65
CA LEU A 51 4.99 -1.18 -4.58
C LEU A 51 5.38 0.19 -5.15
N THR A 52 5.92 1.07 -4.31
CA THR A 52 6.46 2.37 -4.74
C THR A 52 7.55 2.19 -5.78
N TYR A 53 8.53 1.32 -5.52
CA TYR A 53 9.59 1.01 -6.46
C TYR A 53 9.04 0.39 -7.75
N GLY A 54 8.12 -0.56 -7.63
CA GLY A 54 7.45 -1.17 -8.76
C GLY A 54 6.69 -0.17 -9.63
N ALA A 55 5.95 0.76 -9.02
CA ALA A 55 5.23 1.83 -9.73
C ALA A 55 6.18 2.76 -10.49
N LEU A 56 7.28 3.20 -9.85
CA LEU A 56 8.30 4.02 -10.50
C LEU A 56 8.94 3.31 -11.70
N ARG A 57 9.24 2.04 -11.55
CA ARG A 57 9.80 1.19 -12.62
C ARG A 57 8.79 0.93 -13.74
N SER A 58 7.50 0.88 -13.42
CA SER A 58 6.40 0.76 -14.39
C SER A 58 6.06 2.09 -15.10
N GLY A 59 6.78 3.16 -14.82
CA GLY A 59 6.61 4.43 -15.51
C GLY A 59 5.74 5.46 -14.80
N PHE A 60 5.12 5.12 -13.66
CA PHE A 60 4.25 6.02 -12.91
C PHE A 60 5.03 7.05 -12.08
N LYS A 61 4.37 8.17 -11.79
CA LYS A 61 4.81 9.15 -10.79
C LYS A 61 4.25 8.78 -9.43
N VAL A 62 5.06 8.89 -8.39
CA VAL A 62 4.69 8.43 -7.03
C VAL A 62 4.83 9.57 -6.02
N THR A 63 3.85 9.69 -5.15
CA THR A 63 3.95 10.44 -3.89
C THR A 63 3.99 9.46 -2.72
N TYR A 64 5.02 9.56 -1.88
CA TYR A 64 5.14 8.79 -0.65
C TYR A 64 4.98 9.71 0.56
N ILE A 65 3.95 9.50 1.35
CA ILE A 65 3.71 10.23 2.60
C ILE A 65 4.09 9.29 3.74
N THR A 66 5.05 9.68 4.56
CA THR A 66 5.50 8.87 5.70
C THR A 66 5.31 9.59 7.03
N THR A 67 4.89 8.86 8.05
CA THR A 67 4.80 9.32 9.44
C THR A 67 5.96 8.84 10.31
N GLU A 68 6.78 7.92 9.80
CA GLU A 68 7.80 7.22 10.58
C GLU A 68 9.24 7.56 10.15
N ASN A 69 9.41 8.08 8.95
CA ASN A 69 10.74 8.28 8.37
C ASN A 69 10.99 9.72 7.93
N THR A 70 12.22 10.18 8.03
CA THR A 70 12.68 11.36 7.29
C THR A 70 12.91 10.98 5.82
N VAL A 71 12.95 11.97 4.92
CA VAL A 71 13.27 11.75 3.49
C VAL A 71 14.57 10.96 3.32
N LYS A 72 15.62 11.35 4.06
CA LYS A 72 16.94 10.70 4.00
C LYS A 72 16.87 9.24 4.50
N SER A 73 16.18 9.02 5.62
CA SER A 73 16.01 7.69 6.21
C SER A 73 15.26 6.75 5.25
N LEU A 74 14.14 7.21 4.68
CA LEU A 74 13.35 6.42 3.73
C LEU A 74 14.16 6.02 2.49
N ILE A 75 14.86 6.99 1.86
CA ILE A 75 15.69 6.71 0.69
C ILE A 75 16.81 5.71 1.03
N SER A 76 17.47 5.87 2.19
CA SER A 76 18.51 4.94 2.64
C SER A 76 17.97 3.55 2.92
N GLN A 77 16.79 3.46 3.53
CA GLN A 77 16.11 2.19 3.80
C GLN A 77 15.73 1.48 2.50
N MET A 78 15.16 2.20 1.53
CA MET A 78 14.83 1.64 0.22
C MET A 78 16.09 1.17 -0.52
N LEU A 79 17.17 1.93 -0.45
CA LEU A 79 18.44 1.57 -1.07
C LEU A 79 19.06 0.29 -0.45
N SER A 80 18.93 0.10 0.87
CA SER A 80 19.41 -1.11 1.54
C SER A 80 18.65 -2.38 1.14
N LEU A 81 17.49 -2.22 0.50
CA LEU A 81 16.65 -3.28 -0.07
C LEU A 81 16.83 -3.38 -1.61
N SER A 82 17.85 -2.74 -2.17
CA SER A 82 18.11 -2.62 -3.61
C SER A 82 17.01 -1.88 -4.39
N PHE A 83 16.20 -1.09 -3.71
CA PHE A 83 15.23 -0.17 -4.34
C PHE A 83 15.87 1.19 -4.54
N ASP A 84 16.70 1.35 -5.58
CA ASP A 84 17.31 2.65 -5.86
C ASP A 84 16.29 3.63 -6.44
N VAL A 85 15.74 4.45 -5.55
CA VAL A 85 14.75 5.49 -5.89
C VAL A 85 15.36 6.87 -6.10
N ARG A 86 16.68 7.04 -5.90
CA ARG A 86 17.39 8.32 -6.03
C ARG A 86 17.20 8.98 -7.40
N PRO A 87 17.32 8.28 -8.54
CA PRO A 87 17.08 8.88 -9.86
C PRO A 87 15.66 9.44 -10.00
N TYR A 88 14.67 8.75 -9.45
CA TYR A 88 13.27 9.18 -9.51
C TYR A 88 13.00 10.38 -8.61
N PHE A 89 13.63 10.45 -7.44
CA PHE A 89 13.56 11.59 -6.55
C PHE A 89 14.17 12.84 -7.19
N LEU A 90 15.37 12.72 -7.77
CA LEU A 90 16.05 13.84 -8.45
C LEU A 90 15.30 14.33 -9.70
N THR A 91 14.66 13.43 -10.45
CA THR A 91 13.89 13.78 -11.66
C THR A 91 12.43 14.15 -11.38
N LYS A 92 12.05 14.35 -10.12
CA LYS A 92 10.68 14.69 -9.71
C LYS A 92 9.62 13.70 -10.22
N ARG A 93 9.95 12.42 -10.23
CA ARG A 93 9.02 11.32 -10.41
C ARG A 93 8.60 10.69 -9.09
N LEU A 94 9.37 10.93 -8.02
CA LEU A 94 9.06 10.58 -6.65
C LEU A 94 9.04 11.84 -5.79
N TRP A 95 7.92 12.10 -5.12
CA TRP A 95 7.81 13.08 -4.04
C TRP A 95 7.71 12.36 -2.72
N ILE A 96 8.44 12.82 -1.70
CA ILE A 96 8.38 12.28 -0.34
C ILE A 96 7.99 13.40 0.60
N TYR A 97 6.90 13.20 1.33
CA TYR A 97 6.44 14.10 2.39
C TYR A 97 6.53 13.40 3.73
N THR A 98 7.12 14.08 4.70
CA THR A 98 7.24 13.60 6.07
C THR A 98 6.21 14.31 6.94
N LEU A 99 5.32 13.56 7.57
CA LEU A 99 4.40 14.06 8.59
C LEU A 99 4.99 13.69 9.95
N HIS A 100 5.57 14.69 10.62
CA HIS A 100 6.11 14.50 11.97
C HIS A 100 4.97 14.36 12.95
N VAL A 101 4.67 13.14 13.35
CA VAL A 101 3.59 12.82 14.30
C VAL A 101 4.09 12.65 15.73
N GLU A 102 5.41 12.70 15.92
CA GLU A 102 6.07 12.64 17.22
C GLU A 102 5.82 13.95 17.98
N ASN A 103 5.57 13.86 19.28
CA ASN A 103 5.30 15.00 20.17
C ASN A 103 4.04 15.82 19.84
N ILE A 104 3.12 15.26 19.06
CA ILE A 104 1.81 15.86 18.85
C ILE A 104 0.87 15.41 19.97
N GLU A 105 0.22 16.37 20.65
CA GLU A 105 -0.94 16.07 21.50
C GLU A 105 -2.12 15.69 20.60
N TRP A 106 -2.29 14.42 20.38
CA TRP A 106 -3.35 13.90 19.53
C TRP A 106 -4.71 14.14 20.14
N GLN A 107 -5.53 14.89 19.43
CA GLN A 107 -6.93 15.14 19.73
C GLN A 107 -7.77 14.77 18.52
N LYS A 108 -9.02 14.38 18.76
CA LYS A 108 -9.99 13.98 17.74
C LYS A 108 -10.10 15.00 16.60
N GLY A 109 -10.23 16.29 16.94
CA GLY A 109 -10.32 17.36 15.94
C GLY A 109 -9.09 17.48 15.06
N LEU A 110 -7.89 17.28 15.60
CA LEU A 110 -6.65 17.32 14.82
C LEU A 110 -6.54 16.12 13.88
N ALA A 111 -6.87 14.92 14.36
CA ALA A 111 -6.84 13.71 13.53
C ALA A 111 -7.81 13.81 12.35
N ASN A 112 -9.05 14.24 12.60
CA ASN A 112 -10.04 14.48 11.55
C ASN A 112 -9.54 15.49 10.51
N HIS A 113 -8.99 16.61 10.98
CA HIS A 113 -8.48 17.67 10.10
C HIS A 113 -7.30 17.21 9.24
N LEU A 114 -6.40 16.39 9.78
CA LEU A 114 -5.29 15.81 8.99
C LEU A 114 -5.79 14.87 7.89
N LEU A 115 -6.82 14.05 8.15
CA LEU A 115 -7.46 13.23 7.12
C LEU A 115 -8.05 14.10 6.00
N GLU A 116 -8.71 15.22 6.35
CA GLU A 116 -9.23 16.20 5.36
C GLU A 116 -8.12 16.84 4.55
N ILE A 117 -7.02 17.27 5.18
CA ILE A 117 -5.86 17.86 4.50
C ILE A 117 -5.29 16.88 3.46
N ILE A 118 -5.15 15.60 3.82
CA ILE A 118 -4.67 14.58 2.89
C ILE A 118 -5.62 14.46 1.70
N VAL A 119 -6.94 14.35 1.92
CA VAL A 119 -7.93 14.28 0.84
C VAL A 119 -7.85 15.50 -0.08
N ASN A 120 -7.80 16.71 0.49
CA ASN A 120 -7.72 17.95 -0.28
C ASN A 120 -6.42 18.02 -1.10
N TYR A 121 -5.29 17.64 -0.49
CA TYR A 121 -4.02 17.55 -1.22
C TYR A 121 -4.10 16.58 -2.39
N LEU A 122 -4.64 15.37 -2.17
CA LEU A 122 -4.75 14.36 -3.22
C LEU A 122 -5.70 14.77 -4.34
N THR A 123 -6.76 15.50 -3.99
CA THR A 123 -7.77 15.95 -4.95
C THR A 123 -7.28 17.11 -5.81
N GLU A 124 -6.62 18.10 -5.19
CA GLU A 124 -6.36 19.40 -5.82
C GLU A 124 -4.92 19.60 -6.31
N LYS A 125 -3.94 18.99 -5.62
CA LYS A 125 -2.53 19.34 -5.79
C LYS A 125 -1.63 18.16 -6.17
N CYS A 126 -2.05 16.93 -5.90
CA CYS A 126 -1.21 15.76 -6.15
C CYS A 126 -1.18 15.39 -7.63
N ALA A 127 -0.04 15.61 -8.27
CA ALA A 127 0.20 15.26 -9.68
C ALA A 127 0.68 13.80 -9.88
N ALA A 128 0.79 13.02 -8.80
CA ALA A 128 1.23 11.64 -8.88
C ALA A 128 0.09 10.70 -9.29
N ASP A 129 0.45 9.62 -9.98
CA ASP A 129 -0.46 8.54 -10.37
C ASP A 129 -0.69 7.55 -9.23
N VAL A 130 0.35 7.38 -8.39
CA VAL A 130 0.35 6.46 -7.26
C VAL A 130 0.71 7.20 -5.99
N VAL A 131 -0.04 6.93 -4.91
CA VAL A 131 0.19 7.53 -3.61
C VAL A 131 0.33 6.43 -2.57
N ALA A 132 1.43 6.42 -1.83
CA ALA A 132 1.63 5.56 -0.66
C ALA A 132 1.54 6.42 0.61
N ILE A 133 0.79 5.96 1.62
CA ILE A 133 0.70 6.60 2.95
C ILE A 133 1.12 5.56 4.00
N ASP A 134 2.27 5.78 4.61
CA ASP A 134 2.93 4.84 5.52
C ASP A 134 3.39 5.56 6.81
N SER A 135 2.58 5.53 7.87
CA SER A 135 1.31 4.83 8.07
C SER A 135 0.18 5.80 8.47
N LEU A 136 -1.06 5.34 8.30
CA LEU A 136 -2.26 6.07 8.76
C LEU A 136 -2.57 5.83 10.25
N THR A 137 -1.85 4.95 10.92
CA THR A 137 -2.21 4.40 12.23
C THR A 137 -2.59 5.46 13.25
N TYR A 138 -1.76 6.49 13.45
CA TYR A 138 -2.03 7.55 14.41
C TYR A 138 -3.31 8.34 14.08
N MET A 139 -3.47 8.73 12.82
CA MET A 139 -4.64 9.50 12.39
C MET A 139 -5.93 8.71 12.60
N ILE A 140 -5.93 7.44 12.24
CA ILE A 140 -7.11 6.57 12.41
C ILE A 140 -7.42 6.33 13.90
N THR A 141 -6.40 6.10 14.72
CA THR A 141 -6.59 5.80 16.16
C THR A 141 -7.30 6.95 16.89
N TYR A 142 -7.06 8.19 16.49
CA TYR A 142 -7.58 9.39 17.17
C TYR A 142 -8.76 10.05 16.44
N ALA A 143 -9.06 9.66 15.20
CA ALA A 143 -10.21 10.19 14.46
C ALA A 143 -11.52 9.53 14.91
N ASP A 144 -12.65 10.16 14.59
CA ASP A 144 -13.95 9.52 14.77
C ASP A 144 -14.28 8.61 13.57
N GLU A 145 -15.20 7.66 13.81
CA GLU A 145 -15.58 6.65 12.81
C GLU A 145 -16.16 7.26 11.54
N GLU A 146 -16.93 8.34 11.66
CA GLU A 146 -17.55 9.03 10.52
C GLU A 146 -16.49 9.68 9.64
N SER A 147 -15.52 10.37 10.25
CA SER A 147 -14.39 10.98 9.55
C SER A 147 -13.52 9.92 8.87
N VAL A 148 -13.28 8.79 9.51
CA VAL A 148 -12.54 7.66 8.92
C VAL A 148 -13.27 7.11 7.70
N LEU A 149 -14.57 6.83 7.79
CA LEU A 149 -15.35 6.31 6.66
C LEU A 149 -15.44 7.30 5.51
N THR A 150 -15.61 8.58 5.84
CA THR A 150 -15.61 9.68 4.85
C THR A 150 -14.26 9.75 4.14
N PHE A 151 -13.16 9.63 4.88
CA PHE A 151 -11.80 9.60 4.30
C PHE A 151 -11.65 8.44 3.31
N PHE A 152 -11.97 7.20 3.68
CA PHE A 152 -11.86 6.05 2.78
C PHE A 152 -12.78 6.16 1.56
N SER A 153 -14.00 6.68 1.75
CA SER A 153 -14.95 6.93 0.65
C SER A 153 -14.42 7.97 -0.33
N ASN A 154 -13.80 9.04 0.18
CA ASN A 154 -13.15 10.06 -0.64
C ASN A 154 -11.95 9.51 -1.39
N LEU A 155 -11.10 8.69 -0.76
CA LEU A 155 -10.00 8.01 -1.45
C LEU A 155 -10.50 7.10 -2.56
N ARG A 156 -11.60 6.37 -2.33
CA ARG A 156 -12.24 5.56 -3.37
C ARG A 156 -12.67 6.42 -4.56
N ASN A 157 -13.33 7.55 -4.30
CA ASN A 157 -13.74 8.50 -5.32
C ASN A 157 -12.54 9.08 -6.11
N ILE A 158 -11.43 9.38 -5.42
CA ILE A 158 -10.19 9.86 -6.04
C ILE A 158 -9.61 8.78 -6.96
N CYS A 159 -9.57 7.53 -6.51
CA CYS A 159 -9.11 6.41 -7.34
C CYS A 159 -9.96 6.32 -8.61
N ASP A 160 -11.28 6.34 -8.50
CA ASP A 160 -12.18 6.18 -9.65
C ASP A 160 -12.14 7.36 -10.60
N LYS A 161 -12.25 8.60 -10.09
CA LYS A 161 -12.38 9.81 -10.92
C LYS A 161 -11.05 10.29 -11.50
N GLN A 162 -9.97 10.21 -10.73
CA GLN A 162 -8.64 10.67 -11.14
C GLN A 162 -7.72 9.54 -11.58
N ARG A 163 -8.20 8.29 -11.58
CA ARG A 163 -7.46 7.07 -11.93
C ARG A 163 -6.16 6.91 -11.14
N LYS A 164 -6.15 7.33 -9.89
CA LYS A 164 -5.01 7.19 -8.98
C LYS A 164 -5.03 5.83 -8.29
N THR A 165 -3.87 5.29 -8.02
CA THR A 165 -3.71 4.15 -7.09
C THR A 165 -3.27 4.69 -5.73
N VAL A 166 -3.97 4.29 -4.66
CA VAL A 166 -3.64 4.69 -3.30
C VAL A 166 -3.36 3.45 -2.46
N VAL A 167 -2.19 3.43 -1.82
CA VAL A 167 -1.71 2.35 -0.96
C VAL A 167 -1.58 2.88 0.47
N LEU A 168 -2.25 2.23 1.40
CA LEU A 168 -2.32 2.64 2.79
C LEU A 168 -1.77 1.54 3.69
N THR A 169 -0.89 1.89 4.61
CA THR A 169 -0.48 0.96 5.67
C THR A 169 -1.11 1.35 7.00
N VAL A 170 -1.51 0.37 7.79
CA VAL A 170 -2.14 0.59 9.08
C VAL A 170 -1.93 -0.58 10.05
N HIS A 171 -1.92 -0.29 11.33
CA HIS A 171 -2.03 -1.31 12.37
C HIS A 171 -3.50 -1.69 12.60
N PRO A 172 -3.83 -3.00 12.68
CA PRO A 172 -5.20 -3.44 12.91
C PRO A 172 -5.84 -2.87 14.18
N TYR A 173 -5.05 -2.60 15.22
CA TYR A 173 -5.56 -2.03 16.48
C TYR A 173 -6.07 -0.57 16.33
N ALA A 174 -5.71 0.12 15.26
CA ALA A 174 -6.18 1.49 15.02
C ALA A 174 -7.71 1.56 14.77
N PHE A 175 -8.32 0.43 14.45
CA PHE A 175 -9.74 0.35 14.15
C PHE A 175 -10.51 -0.47 15.19
N PRO A 176 -11.71 -0.04 15.63
CA PRO A 176 -12.72 -0.95 16.11
C PRO A 176 -13.04 -2.01 15.04
N GLN A 177 -13.34 -3.23 15.46
CA GLN A 177 -13.50 -4.37 14.53
C GLN A 177 -14.58 -4.12 13.47
N ASP A 178 -15.73 -3.56 13.86
CA ASP A 178 -16.84 -3.27 12.94
C ASP A 178 -16.46 -2.20 11.91
N LEU A 179 -15.70 -1.17 12.33
CA LEU A 179 -15.20 -0.14 11.45
C LEU A 179 -14.21 -0.74 10.44
N LEU A 180 -13.32 -1.62 10.88
CA LEU A 180 -12.35 -2.28 10.02
C LEU A 180 -13.02 -3.11 8.91
N ILE A 181 -14.10 -3.83 9.22
CA ILE A 181 -14.88 -4.60 8.23
C ILE A 181 -15.45 -3.66 7.16
N ARG A 182 -15.98 -2.51 7.56
CA ARG A 182 -16.55 -1.49 6.65
C ARG A 182 -15.44 -0.89 5.76
N VAL A 183 -14.30 -0.54 6.32
CA VAL A 183 -13.13 -0.01 5.58
C VAL A 183 -12.62 -1.02 4.56
N ARG A 184 -12.46 -2.29 4.95
CA ARG A 184 -12.04 -3.37 4.04
C ARG A 184 -13.00 -3.55 2.86
N SER A 185 -14.30 -3.31 3.06
CA SER A 185 -15.29 -3.41 1.98
C SER A 185 -15.13 -2.32 0.92
N ILE A 186 -14.70 -1.11 1.31
CA ILE A 186 -14.46 0.03 0.41
C ILE A 186 -13.21 -0.21 -0.46
N CYS A 187 -12.17 -0.86 0.07
CA CYS A 187 -10.91 -1.10 -0.63
C CYS A 187 -11.05 -2.13 -1.77
N ASP A 188 -10.27 -1.98 -2.83
CA ASP A 188 -10.17 -2.95 -3.95
C ASP A 188 -9.23 -4.10 -3.64
N ALA A 189 -8.17 -3.78 -2.88
CA ALA A 189 -7.16 -4.75 -2.47
C ALA A 189 -6.98 -4.69 -0.95
N HIS A 190 -6.87 -5.87 -0.34
CA HIS A 190 -6.67 -6.01 1.09
C HIS A 190 -5.63 -7.09 1.34
N LEU A 191 -4.50 -6.66 1.92
CA LEU A 191 -3.39 -7.51 2.32
C LEU A 191 -3.25 -7.48 3.84
N THR A 192 -3.08 -8.63 4.48
CA THR A 192 -2.68 -8.69 5.89
C THR A 192 -1.31 -9.33 6.04
N LEU A 193 -0.54 -8.82 6.97
CA LEU A 193 0.81 -9.27 7.26
C LEU A 193 0.88 -9.73 8.71
N GLU A 194 1.42 -10.94 8.90
CA GLU A 194 1.54 -11.60 10.20
C GLU A 194 2.93 -12.20 10.37
N ILE A 195 3.34 -12.38 11.60
CA ILE A 195 4.52 -13.17 11.96
C ILE A 195 4.00 -14.51 12.49
N LYS A 196 4.48 -15.62 11.91
CA LYS A 196 4.08 -16.97 12.30
C LYS A 196 5.31 -17.83 12.61
N SER A 197 5.18 -18.71 13.59
CA SER A 197 6.18 -19.75 13.85
C SER A 197 5.90 -20.94 12.94
N LEU A 198 6.94 -21.39 12.24
CA LEU A 198 6.92 -22.57 11.39
C LEU A 198 7.97 -23.56 11.91
N GLY A 199 7.59 -24.41 12.84
CA GLY A 199 8.53 -25.19 13.64
C GLY A 199 9.40 -24.25 14.49
N GLU A 200 10.73 -24.36 14.36
CA GLU A 200 11.70 -23.49 15.06
C GLU A 200 11.95 -22.15 14.35
N ARG A 201 11.40 -21.94 13.15
CA ARG A 201 11.61 -20.72 12.37
C ARG A 201 10.45 -19.76 12.52
N VAL A 202 10.77 -18.47 12.61
CA VAL A 202 9.80 -17.38 12.56
C VAL A 202 9.79 -16.83 11.14
N VAL A 203 8.64 -16.83 10.51
CA VAL A 203 8.45 -16.36 9.14
C VAL A 203 7.39 -15.27 9.09
N ARG A 204 7.54 -14.36 8.13
CA ARG A 204 6.49 -13.40 7.80
C ARG A 204 5.54 -14.01 6.78
N VAL A 205 4.26 -13.80 6.99
CA VAL A 205 3.20 -14.32 6.11
C VAL A 205 2.34 -13.17 5.63
N LEU A 206 2.17 -13.07 4.32
CA LEU A 206 1.21 -12.21 3.68
C LEU A 206 -0.01 -13.04 3.29
N ASN A 207 -1.20 -12.56 3.66
CA ASN A 207 -2.48 -13.07 3.17
C ASN A 207 -3.13 -12.00 2.29
N ALA A 208 -3.36 -12.32 1.02
CA ALA A 208 -4.11 -11.48 0.10
C ALA A 208 -5.56 -11.95 0.06
N PHE A 209 -6.46 -11.25 0.75
CA PHE A 209 -7.88 -11.62 0.83
C PHE A 209 -8.68 -11.07 -0.34
N LYS A 210 -8.25 -9.96 -0.91
CA LYS A 210 -8.93 -9.28 -1.99
C LYS A 210 -7.91 -8.63 -2.91
N LEU A 211 -7.97 -8.96 -4.19
CA LEU A 211 -7.20 -8.32 -5.25
C LEU A 211 -8.11 -8.24 -6.47
N ARG A 212 -8.86 -7.13 -6.60
CA ARG A 212 -9.75 -6.93 -7.76
C ARG A 212 -8.94 -6.82 -9.04
N GLY A 213 -9.41 -7.49 -10.11
CA GLY A 213 -8.78 -7.44 -11.42
C GLY A 213 -7.54 -8.32 -11.57
N VAL A 214 -7.17 -9.08 -10.54
CA VAL A 214 -6.12 -10.09 -10.63
C VAL A 214 -6.78 -11.47 -10.77
N THR A 215 -6.51 -12.15 -11.89
CA THR A 215 -6.99 -13.50 -12.16
C THR A 215 -6.10 -14.55 -11.49
N THR A 216 -5.92 -14.47 -10.18
CA THR A 216 -5.41 -15.60 -9.41
C THR A 216 -6.61 -16.41 -8.94
N GLY A 217 -6.55 -17.74 -9.08
CA GLY A 217 -7.68 -18.65 -8.87
C GLY A 217 -8.49 -18.38 -7.60
N ALA A 218 -9.72 -18.82 -7.56
CA ALA A 218 -10.69 -18.59 -6.49
C ALA A 218 -10.15 -18.96 -5.10
N GLY A 219 -9.63 -17.98 -4.33
CA GLY A 219 -9.16 -18.19 -2.97
C GLY A 219 -8.18 -17.10 -2.50
N SER A 220 -7.99 -16.97 -1.19
CA SER A 220 -6.96 -16.12 -0.61
C SER A 220 -5.56 -16.65 -0.95
N VAL A 221 -4.67 -15.79 -1.41
CA VAL A 221 -3.27 -16.14 -1.66
C VAL A 221 -2.48 -15.96 -0.37
N VAL A 222 -1.79 -17.02 0.06
CA VAL A 222 -0.92 -17.00 1.24
C VAL A 222 0.53 -17.11 0.78
N ILE A 223 1.37 -16.17 1.21
CA ILE A 223 2.79 -16.11 0.85
C ILE A 223 3.62 -15.99 2.12
N ALA A 224 4.51 -16.94 2.35
CA ALA A 224 5.57 -16.74 3.33
C ALA A 224 6.76 -16.06 2.65
N PHE A 225 7.40 -15.15 3.38
CA PHE A 225 8.52 -14.38 2.86
C PHE A 225 9.55 -14.01 3.94
N GLU A 226 10.74 -13.72 3.47
CA GLU A 226 11.83 -13.12 4.24
C GLU A 226 12.18 -11.76 3.66
N VAL A 227 12.80 -10.90 4.46
CA VAL A 227 13.39 -9.64 4.01
C VAL A 227 14.78 -9.92 3.50
N ASP A 228 15.05 -9.59 2.25
CA ASP A 228 16.33 -9.83 1.60
C ASP A 228 16.89 -8.53 1.03
N PRO A 229 18.15 -8.17 1.32
CA PRO A 229 18.74 -6.92 0.83
C PRO A 229 18.80 -6.82 -0.70
N ALA A 230 18.90 -7.94 -1.42
CA ALA A 230 19.01 -7.93 -2.89
C ALA A 230 17.64 -7.86 -3.58
N PHE A 231 16.59 -8.36 -2.95
CA PHE A 231 15.27 -8.54 -3.57
C PHE A 231 14.13 -7.81 -2.86
N GLY A 232 14.39 -7.22 -1.70
CA GLY A 232 13.36 -6.68 -0.81
C GLY A 232 12.54 -7.81 -0.19
N VAL A 233 11.52 -8.29 -0.89
CA VAL A 233 10.70 -9.44 -0.50
C VAL A 233 11.21 -10.70 -1.18
N LYS A 234 11.67 -11.68 -0.42
CA LYS A 234 12.04 -13.01 -0.91
C LYS A 234 10.96 -13.99 -0.53
N VAL A 235 10.20 -14.45 -1.52
CA VAL A 235 9.17 -15.45 -1.32
C VAL A 235 9.82 -16.79 -1.00
N ILE A 236 9.35 -17.45 0.06
CA ILE A 236 9.82 -18.78 0.46
C ILE A 236 8.71 -19.83 0.32
N PRO A 237 9.05 -21.11 0.08
CA PRO A 237 8.07 -22.18 0.05
C PRO A 237 7.32 -22.26 1.39
N TYR A 238 5.99 -22.28 1.32
CA TYR A 238 5.11 -22.38 2.48
C TYR A 238 4.07 -23.47 2.24
N SER A 239 4.12 -24.53 3.01
CA SER A 239 3.07 -25.54 3.06
C SER A 239 2.34 -25.42 4.40
N GLN A 240 1.06 -25.07 4.39
CA GLN A 240 0.22 -25.28 5.57
C GLN A 240 -0.04 -26.78 5.67
N THR A 241 0.60 -27.44 6.64
CA THR A 241 0.13 -28.76 7.08
C THR A 241 -1.23 -28.53 7.73
N ARG A 242 -2.29 -28.99 7.09
CA ARG A 242 -3.61 -29.06 7.76
C ARG A 242 -3.44 -30.08 8.89
N ALA A 243 -3.48 -29.59 10.14
CA ALA A 243 -3.69 -30.43 11.31
C ALA A 243 -5.16 -30.82 11.37
#